data_0e41fd542e33bd31d16ba823fdb3ade9
#
_entry.id   0e41fd542e33bd31d16ba823fdb3ade9
#
_cell.length_a   1.000
_cell.length_b   1.000
_cell.length_c   1.000
_cell.angle_alpha   90.00
_cell.angle_beta   90.00
_cell.angle_gamma   90.00
#
_symmetry.space_group_name_H-M   'P 1'
#
loop_
_entity.id
_entity.type
_entity.pdbx_description
1 polymer ?
#
loop_
_entity_poly.entity_id
_entity_poly.type
_entity_poly.pdbx_seq_one_letter_code
_entity_poly.pdbx_strand_id
1 'polypeptide(L)'
;MRFSETYKVCWHDTDAGRVIRPTRMLTSLEETANHQCASFGKDLDLMRDEDQMGFILTRIELRAHALLRKGDEIRVDTWVSDVRGFSTCREFGVYQGDRCVWEGSSIWALVRVDTHALCKMEDYPYPYPREEGHDYKPPMRLQMEGLEVVGTYPVSYAVTDYNGHMNNTFYPDVVMNFLPSDVARDFYPERIVILFHNGVPGGQILTIRRGTDAENPDAYLFSAEGEDGKMCFQARLDMKKRTDFEQIG
;
A
#
# COMPACT_ATOMS: atom_id res chain seq x y z
N MET A 1 17.14 3.27 -12.87
CA MET A 1 16.33 3.25 -14.13
C MET A 1 14.87 3.07 -13.73
N ARG A 2 14.05 4.06 -14.02
CA ARG A 2 12.60 4.00 -13.76
C ARG A 2 11.95 3.06 -14.76
N PHE A 3 10.97 2.33 -14.30
CA PHE A 3 10.11 1.49 -15.13
C PHE A 3 8.72 2.11 -15.14
N SER A 4 8.07 2.11 -16.29
CA SER A 4 6.82 2.86 -16.46
C SER A 4 5.78 2.02 -17.15
N GLU A 5 4.54 2.11 -16.68
CA GLU A 5 3.37 1.54 -17.32
C GLU A 5 2.21 2.52 -17.36
N THR A 6 1.30 2.30 -18.29
CA THR A 6 0.12 3.15 -18.45
C THR A 6 -1.14 2.37 -18.09
N TYR A 7 -1.99 2.99 -17.28
CA TYR A 7 -3.27 2.45 -16.85
C TYR A 7 -4.40 3.41 -17.19
N LYS A 8 -5.58 2.86 -17.35
CA LYS A 8 -6.82 3.63 -17.48
C LYS A 8 -7.72 3.34 -16.30
N VAL A 9 -8.20 4.37 -15.63
CA VAL A 9 -9.16 4.23 -14.54
C VAL A 9 -10.50 3.75 -15.08
N CYS A 10 -10.90 2.53 -14.70
CA CYS A 10 -12.13 1.90 -15.14
C CYS A 10 -13.30 2.24 -14.20
N TRP A 11 -14.52 1.93 -14.62
CA TRP A 11 -15.72 2.17 -13.83
C TRP A 11 -15.65 1.52 -12.43
N HIS A 12 -15.28 0.25 -12.38
CA HIS A 12 -15.23 -0.53 -11.12
C HIS A 12 -14.00 -0.26 -10.26
N ASP A 13 -13.07 0.58 -10.73
CA ASP A 13 -11.94 1.04 -9.93
C ASP A 13 -12.32 2.20 -9.00
N THR A 14 -13.52 2.78 -9.19
CA THR A 14 -13.93 3.97 -8.45
C THR A 14 -14.88 3.64 -7.30
N ASP A 15 -14.87 4.51 -6.27
CA ASP A 15 -15.78 4.47 -5.14
C ASP A 15 -17.13 5.15 -5.45
N ALA A 16 -18.02 5.25 -4.45
CA ALA A 16 -19.31 5.92 -4.55
C ALA A 16 -19.19 7.43 -4.89
N GLY A 17 -18.07 8.05 -4.56
CA GLY A 17 -17.73 9.43 -4.94
C GLY A 17 -17.15 9.56 -6.34
N ARG A 18 -17.10 8.46 -7.12
CA ARG A 18 -16.56 8.39 -8.49
C ARG A 18 -15.07 8.71 -8.58
N VAL A 19 -14.33 8.44 -7.53
CA VAL A 19 -12.87 8.60 -7.42
C VAL A 19 -12.22 7.24 -7.31
N ILE A 20 -11.03 7.07 -7.86
CA ILE A 20 -10.27 5.81 -7.78
C ILE A 20 -10.15 5.37 -6.31
N ARG A 21 -10.36 4.09 -6.04
CA ARG A 21 -10.13 3.55 -4.70
C ARG A 21 -8.64 3.45 -4.42
N PRO A 22 -8.19 3.75 -3.21
CA PRO A 22 -6.78 3.57 -2.83
C PRO A 22 -6.27 2.14 -3.08
N THR A 23 -7.09 1.12 -2.85
CA THR A 23 -6.82 -0.29 -3.18
C THR A 23 -6.45 -0.46 -4.65
N ARG A 24 -7.20 0.17 -5.58
CA ARG A 24 -6.94 0.05 -7.02
C ARG A 24 -5.69 0.78 -7.44
N MET A 25 -5.40 1.92 -6.81
CA MET A 25 -4.12 2.60 -6.99
C MET A 25 -2.97 1.69 -6.56
N LEU A 26 -3.03 1.15 -5.34
CA LEU A 26 -1.98 0.27 -4.82
C LEU A 26 -1.78 -0.97 -5.70
N THR A 27 -2.86 -1.56 -6.23
CA THR A 27 -2.77 -2.66 -7.21
C THR A 27 -1.93 -2.26 -8.44
N SER A 28 -2.19 -1.09 -9.03
CA SER A 28 -1.41 -0.62 -10.19
C SER A 28 0.06 -0.38 -9.85
N LEU A 29 0.35 0.12 -8.64
CA LEU A 29 1.72 0.34 -8.18
C LEU A 29 2.48 -0.99 -8.02
N GLU A 30 1.85 -1.98 -7.36
CA GLU A 30 2.46 -3.29 -7.14
C GLU A 30 2.65 -4.07 -8.45
N GLU A 31 1.68 -4.05 -9.37
CA GLU A 31 1.83 -4.68 -10.70
C GLU A 31 2.98 -4.07 -11.49
N THR A 32 3.08 -2.74 -11.54
CA THR A 32 4.22 -2.07 -12.20
C THR A 32 5.56 -2.47 -11.57
N ALA A 33 5.59 -2.64 -10.25
CA ALA A 33 6.79 -3.11 -9.54
C ALA A 33 7.15 -4.56 -9.89
N ASN A 34 6.16 -5.45 -10.00
CA ASN A 34 6.34 -6.85 -10.41
C ASN A 34 6.90 -6.93 -11.83
N HIS A 35 6.32 -6.18 -12.77
CA HIS A 35 6.80 -6.13 -14.15
C HIS A 35 8.21 -5.57 -14.27
N GLN A 36 8.58 -4.59 -13.42
CA GLN A 36 9.97 -4.16 -13.35
C GLN A 36 10.89 -5.29 -12.89
N CYS A 37 10.54 -6.05 -11.86
CA CYS A 37 11.33 -7.19 -11.41
C CYS A 37 11.49 -8.22 -12.53
N ALA A 38 10.42 -8.56 -13.24
CA ALA A 38 10.45 -9.47 -14.38
C ALA A 38 11.38 -8.97 -15.49
N SER A 39 11.44 -7.66 -15.74
CA SER A 39 12.32 -7.06 -16.76
C SER A 39 13.81 -7.22 -16.47
N PHE A 40 14.17 -7.52 -15.22
CA PHE A 40 15.55 -7.78 -14.80
C PHE A 40 15.95 -9.26 -14.85
N GLY A 41 15.06 -10.13 -15.30
CA GLY A 41 15.39 -11.51 -15.62
C GLY A 41 14.50 -12.57 -14.99
N LYS A 42 13.80 -12.29 -13.90
CA LYS A 42 12.91 -13.23 -13.25
C LYS A 42 11.74 -12.52 -12.55
N ASP A 43 10.52 -12.97 -12.82
CA ASP A 43 9.36 -12.51 -12.07
C ASP A 43 9.37 -13.05 -10.63
N LEU A 44 8.46 -12.54 -9.81
CA LEU A 44 8.41 -12.89 -8.39
C LEU A 44 8.01 -14.35 -8.16
N ASP A 45 7.20 -14.95 -9.05
CA ASP A 45 6.79 -16.36 -8.95
C ASP A 45 7.98 -17.28 -9.19
N LEU A 46 8.76 -17.05 -10.26
CA LEU A 46 9.96 -17.81 -10.54
C LEU A 46 11.02 -17.62 -9.46
N MET A 47 11.19 -16.41 -8.92
CA MET A 47 12.10 -16.15 -7.81
C MET A 47 11.70 -16.95 -6.56
N ARG A 48 10.40 -17.02 -6.26
CA ARG A 48 9.86 -17.83 -5.17
C ARG A 48 10.13 -19.31 -5.39
N ASP A 49 9.80 -19.83 -6.57
CA ASP A 49 9.81 -21.27 -6.85
C ASP A 49 11.24 -21.81 -7.02
N GLU A 50 12.13 -21.05 -7.66
CA GLU A 50 13.48 -21.49 -7.97
C GLU A 50 14.53 -21.02 -6.94
N ASP A 51 14.47 -19.75 -6.48
CA ASP A 51 15.46 -19.19 -5.55
C ASP A 51 15.02 -19.30 -4.09
N GLN A 52 13.75 -19.68 -3.85
CA GLN A 52 13.16 -19.74 -2.52
C GLN A 52 13.27 -18.41 -1.76
N MET A 53 13.15 -17.30 -2.50
CA MET A 53 13.17 -15.94 -1.98
C MET A 53 11.89 -15.21 -2.30
N GLY A 54 11.53 -14.22 -1.47
CA GLY A 54 10.38 -13.37 -1.68
C GLY A 54 10.54 -12.03 -0.99
N PHE A 55 9.78 -11.04 -1.45
CA PHE A 55 9.69 -9.75 -0.79
C PHE A 55 8.41 -9.67 0.04
N ILE A 56 8.55 -9.19 1.28
CA ILE A 56 7.42 -8.89 2.17
C ILE A 56 7.33 -7.37 2.31
N LEU A 57 6.17 -6.81 2.00
CA LEU A 57 5.87 -5.40 2.26
C LEU A 57 5.77 -5.19 3.78
N THR A 58 6.62 -4.33 4.32
CA THR A 58 6.62 -4.02 5.76
C THR A 58 5.92 -2.71 6.07
N ARG A 59 5.98 -1.75 5.18
CA ARG A 59 5.32 -0.45 5.33
C ARG A 59 5.26 0.29 3.99
N ILE A 60 4.21 1.10 3.88
CA ILE A 60 3.99 1.95 2.71
C ILE A 60 3.43 3.30 3.14
N GLU A 61 3.79 4.35 2.43
CA GLU A 61 3.17 5.66 2.47
C GLU A 61 2.80 6.07 1.05
N LEU A 62 1.54 6.45 0.87
CA LEU A 62 0.99 6.99 -0.38
C LEU A 62 0.48 8.41 -0.15
N ARG A 63 0.65 9.28 -1.11
CA ARG A 63 0.16 10.66 -1.11
C ARG A 63 -0.60 10.96 -2.38
N ALA A 64 -1.85 11.39 -2.22
CA ALA A 64 -2.72 11.81 -3.32
C ALA A 64 -2.72 13.33 -3.43
N HIS A 65 -2.31 13.85 -4.57
CA HIS A 65 -2.32 15.29 -4.86
C HIS A 65 -3.56 15.69 -5.66
N ALA A 66 -4.17 14.71 -6.36
CA ALA A 66 -5.39 14.94 -7.15
C ALA A 66 -6.29 13.72 -7.13
N LEU A 67 -7.59 13.94 -7.40
CA LEU A 67 -8.60 12.89 -7.48
C LEU A 67 -8.71 12.37 -8.92
N LEU A 68 -8.38 11.11 -9.11
CA LEU A 68 -8.51 10.44 -10.40
C LEU A 68 -9.91 9.85 -10.57
N ARG A 69 -10.47 10.00 -11.77
CA ARG A 69 -11.84 9.61 -12.10
C ARG A 69 -11.86 8.60 -13.23
N LYS A 70 -13.01 7.96 -13.41
CA LYS A 70 -13.22 7.07 -14.56
C LYS A 70 -12.86 7.76 -15.87
N GLY A 71 -12.02 7.10 -16.65
CA GLY A 71 -11.58 7.55 -17.97
C GLY A 71 -10.20 8.20 -17.96
N ASP A 72 -9.71 8.62 -16.79
CA ASP A 72 -8.36 9.16 -16.66
C ASP A 72 -7.33 8.12 -17.09
N GLU A 73 -6.35 8.56 -17.85
CA GLU A 73 -5.17 7.79 -18.21
C GLU A 73 -4.00 8.27 -17.34
N ILE A 74 -3.31 7.32 -16.72
CA ILE A 74 -2.21 7.56 -15.82
C ILE A 74 -0.98 6.77 -16.24
N ARG A 75 0.19 7.37 -16.09
CA ARG A 75 1.48 6.66 -16.13
C ARG A 75 1.94 6.43 -14.69
N VAL A 76 2.26 5.17 -14.39
CA VAL A 76 2.88 4.76 -13.13
C VAL A 76 4.35 4.51 -13.37
N ASP A 77 5.20 5.24 -12.67
CA ASP A 77 6.64 5.05 -12.66
C ASP A 77 7.05 4.38 -11.33
N THR A 78 7.98 3.41 -11.38
CA THR A 78 8.56 2.79 -10.18
C THR A 78 10.07 2.65 -10.28
N TRP A 79 10.76 2.75 -9.14
CA TRP A 79 12.21 2.56 -9.05
C TRP A 79 12.65 2.20 -7.63
N VAL A 80 13.83 1.61 -7.49
CA VAL A 80 14.48 1.38 -6.21
C VAL A 80 15.30 2.61 -5.84
N SER A 81 15.14 3.14 -4.63
CA SER A 81 15.90 4.31 -4.16
C SER A 81 16.99 3.95 -3.16
N ASP A 82 16.74 2.97 -2.29
CA ASP A 82 17.68 2.63 -1.22
C ASP A 82 17.65 1.12 -0.95
N VAL A 83 18.79 0.61 -0.50
CA VAL A 83 18.97 -0.79 -0.12
C VAL A 83 19.79 -0.84 1.16
N ARG A 84 19.25 -1.44 2.22
CA ARG A 84 19.92 -1.52 3.53
C ARG A 84 19.71 -2.89 4.16
N GLY A 85 20.82 -3.59 4.35
CA GLY A 85 20.82 -4.88 5.07
C GLY A 85 19.84 -5.87 4.47
N PHE A 86 18.68 -6.02 5.05
CA PHE A 86 17.65 -6.99 4.66
C PHE A 86 16.48 -6.36 3.87
N SER A 87 16.53 -5.08 3.57
CA SER A 87 15.39 -4.37 2.99
C SER A 87 15.77 -3.45 1.85
N THR A 88 14.77 -3.19 1.01
CA THR A 88 14.84 -2.22 -0.08
C THR A 88 13.73 -1.20 0.05
N CYS A 89 14.02 0.04 -0.37
CA CYS A 89 13.03 1.08 -0.54
C CYS A 89 12.65 1.21 -2.01
N ARG A 90 11.36 1.10 -2.29
CA ARG A 90 10.78 1.26 -3.63
C ARG A 90 9.88 2.48 -3.64
N GLU A 91 10.07 3.28 -4.65
CA GLU A 91 9.34 4.52 -4.89
C GLU A 91 8.38 4.38 -6.05
N PHE A 92 7.35 5.22 -6.03
CA PHE A 92 6.33 5.32 -7.07
C PHE A 92 6.02 6.78 -7.37
N GLY A 93 5.83 7.09 -8.65
CA GLY A 93 5.25 8.33 -9.12
C GLY A 93 4.10 8.03 -10.07
N VAL A 94 2.97 8.68 -9.91
CA VAL A 94 1.81 8.54 -10.80
C VAL A 94 1.55 9.88 -11.48
N TYR A 95 1.46 9.85 -12.79
CA TYR A 95 1.37 11.06 -13.60
C TYR A 95 0.15 11.03 -14.52
N GLN A 96 -0.50 12.17 -14.63
CA GLN A 96 -1.45 12.46 -15.70
C GLN A 96 -0.83 13.55 -16.59
N GLY A 97 -0.44 13.17 -17.81
CA GLY A 97 0.50 13.97 -18.59
C GLY A 97 1.84 14.12 -17.85
N ASP A 98 2.28 15.36 -17.65
CA ASP A 98 3.52 15.68 -16.91
C ASP A 98 3.28 15.99 -15.43
N ARG A 99 2.02 16.02 -14.98
CA ARG A 99 1.67 16.36 -13.62
C ARG A 99 1.70 15.12 -12.73
N CYS A 100 2.47 15.18 -11.63
CA CYS A 100 2.41 14.18 -10.58
C CYS A 100 1.07 14.31 -9.82
N VAL A 101 0.28 13.24 -9.84
CA VAL A 101 -1.05 13.20 -9.22
C VAL A 101 -1.10 12.31 -7.99
N TRP A 102 -0.18 11.32 -7.90
CA TRP A 102 0.09 10.52 -6.72
C TRP A 102 1.56 10.18 -6.64
N GLU A 103 2.03 9.95 -5.44
CA GLU A 103 3.37 9.43 -5.18
C GLU A 103 3.34 8.42 -4.03
N GLY A 104 4.36 7.59 -3.94
CA GLY A 104 4.44 6.59 -2.90
C GLY A 104 5.85 6.13 -2.62
N SER A 105 6.08 5.72 -1.37
CA SER A 105 7.31 5.09 -0.92
C SER A 105 6.98 3.84 -0.11
N SER A 106 7.69 2.75 -0.33
CA SER A 106 7.45 1.47 0.33
C SER A 106 8.74 0.79 0.75
N ILE A 107 8.70 0.04 1.85
CA ILE A 107 9.82 -0.73 2.37
C ILE A 107 9.49 -2.21 2.30
N TRP A 108 10.35 -2.96 1.63
CA TRP A 108 10.23 -4.39 1.42
C TRP A 108 11.38 -5.13 2.09
N ALA A 109 11.09 -6.19 2.82
CA ALA A 109 12.09 -7.08 3.37
C ALA A 109 12.27 -8.31 2.47
N LEU A 110 13.51 -8.68 2.19
CA LEU A 110 13.83 -9.93 1.49
C LEU A 110 13.82 -11.08 2.50
N VAL A 111 13.12 -12.16 2.18
CA VAL A 111 12.99 -13.33 3.06
C VAL A 111 13.15 -14.64 2.29
N ARG A 112 13.49 -15.70 3.02
CA ARG A 112 13.33 -17.09 2.57
C ARG A 112 11.85 -17.46 2.62
N VAL A 113 11.34 -18.05 1.56
CA VAL A 113 9.92 -18.42 1.47
C VAL A 113 9.56 -19.56 2.42
N ASP A 114 10.46 -20.54 2.58
CA ASP A 114 10.28 -21.73 3.39
C ASP A 114 10.30 -21.46 4.91
N THR A 115 11.17 -20.54 5.35
CA THR A 115 11.43 -20.28 6.78
C THR A 115 10.99 -18.91 7.25
N HIS A 116 10.63 -18.01 6.32
CA HIS A 116 10.40 -16.58 6.57
C HIS A 116 11.61 -15.86 7.22
N ALA A 117 12.79 -16.47 7.17
CA ALA A 117 14.01 -15.86 7.67
C ALA A 117 14.45 -14.69 6.78
N LEU A 118 14.91 -13.60 7.41
CA LEU A 118 15.41 -12.44 6.68
C LEU A 118 16.67 -12.82 5.87
N CYS A 119 16.69 -12.44 4.60
CA CYS A 119 17.84 -12.55 3.71
C CYS A 119 18.49 -11.18 3.53
N LYS A 120 19.82 -11.18 3.42
CA LYS A 120 20.52 -9.94 3.08
C LYS A 120 20.29 -9.57 1.61
N MET A 121 20.15 -8.29 1.35
CA MET A 121 20.02 -7.81 -0.04
C MET A 121 21.26 -8.07 -0.91
N GLU A 122 22.43 -8.31 -0.31
CA GLU A 122 23.64 -8.75 -1.03
C GLU A 122 23.50 -10.15 -1.60
N ASP A 123 22.61 -11.00 -1.04
CA ASP A 123 22.32 -12.35 -1.52
C ASP A 123 21.25 -12.36 -2.64
N TYR A 124 20.63 -11.22 -2.93
CA TYR A 124 19.63 -11.09 -4.00
C TYR A 124 20.32 -11.12 -5.37
N PRO A 125 20.03 -12.13 -6.22
CA PRO A 125 20.86 -12.42 -7.40
C PRO A 125 20.59 -11.51 -8.60
N TYR A 126 19.55 -10.66 -8.54
CA TYR A 126 19.13 -9.85 -9.69
C TYR A 126 19.55 -8.39 -9.53
N PRO A 127 19.76 -7.64 -10.65
CA PRO A 127 20.08 -6.24 -10.58
C PRO A 127 18.92 -5.41 -10.00
N TYR A 128 19.28 -4.39 -9.25
CA TYR A 128 18.35 -3.38 -8.74
C TYR A 128 18.99 -1.97 -8.88
N PRO A 129 18.99 -1.41 -10.10
CA PRO A 129 19.55 -0.08 -10.33
C PRO A 129 18.80 0.94 -9.46
N ARG A 130 19.57 1.78 -8.76
CA ARG A 130 19.04 2.75 -7.80
C ARG A 130 18.98 4.14 -8.41
N GLU A 131 17.97 4.91 -8.02
CA GLU A 131 17.83 6.33 -8.30
C GLU A 131 17.47 7.08 -7.03
N GLU A 132 17.54 8.41 -7.06
CA GLU A 132 17.13 9.26 -5.96
C GLU A 132 15.65 9.02 -5.64
N GLY A 133 15.33 8.85 -4.36
CA GLY A 133 13.98 8.65 -3.87
C GLY A 133 13.28 9.96 -3.54
N HIS A 134 12.03 9.84 -3.06
CA HIS A 134 11.33 10.95 -2.45
C HIS A 134 12.06 11.47 -1.21
N ASP A 135 11.79 12.71 -0.82
CA ASP A 135 12.35 13.36 0.37
C ASP A 135 11.77 12.81 1.69
N TYR A 136 10.84 11.87 1.60
CA TYR A 136 10.23 11.19 2.74
C TYR A 136 10.36 9.66 2.63
N LYS A 137 10.15 8.98 3.75
CA LYS A 137 10.05 7.51 3.86
C LYS A 137 8.89 7.15 4.77
N PRO A 138 8.23 5.99 4.55
CA PRO A 138 7.21 5.50 5.47
C PRO A 138 7.76 5.43 6.90
N PRO A 139 7.03 5.94 7.91
CA PRO A 139 7.51 5.98 9.28
C PRO A 139 7.71 4.55 9.83
N MET A 140 8.64 4.41 10.78
CA MET A 140 8.88 3.11 11.43
C MET A 140 7.80 2.75 12.45
N ARG A 141 7.10 3.75 12.98
CA ARG A 141 6.07 3.59 14.02
C ARG A 141 4.99 4.65 13.81
N LEU A 142 3.78 4.28 14.18
CA LEU A 142 2.66 5.21 14.32
C LEU A 142 2.31 5.32 15.81
N GLN A 143 2.00 6.52 16.28
CA GLN A 143 1.46 6.71 17.61
C GLN A 143 -0.01 6.30 17.59
N MET A 144 -0.39 5.35 18.46
CA MET A 144 -1.70 4.72 18.48
C MET A 144 -2.33 4.88 19.87
N GLU A 145 -2.78 6.09 20.17
CA GLU A 145 -3.42 6.40 21.43
C GLU A 145 -4.95 6.56 21.26
N GLY A 146 -5.71 6.22 22.27
CA GLY A 146 -7.16 6.47 22.30
C GLY A 146 -7.98 5.68 21.29
N LEU A 147 -7.49 4.50 20.84
CA LEU A 147 -8.22 3.68 19.87
C LEU A 147 -9.32 2.86 20.54
N GLU A 148 -10.52 2.92 19.98
CA GLU A 148 -11.69 2.14 20.40
C GLU A 148 -12.02 1.07 19.37
N VAL A 149 -12.58 -0.06 19.81
CA VAL A 149 -13.09 -1.11 18.93
C VAL A 149 -14.28 -0.57 18.15
N VAL A 150 -14.17 -0.57 16.82
CA VAL A 150 -15.24 -0.08 15.92
C VAL A 150 -15.91 -1.20 15.14
N GLY A 151 -15.40 -2.41 15.20
CA GLY A 151 -16.01 -3.58 14.57
C GLY A 151 -15.02 -4.69 14.29
N THR A 152 -15.47 -5.65 13.49
CA THR A 152 -14.68 -6.78 13.04
C THR A 152 -14.71 -6.89 11.52
N TYR A 153 -13.64 -7.45 10.95
CA TYR A 153 -13.52 -7.69 9.51
C TYR A 153 -13.19 -9.16 9.24
N PRO A 154 -14.08 -9.93 8.58
CA PRO A 154 -13.78 -11.31 8.18
C PRO A 154 -12.91 -11.30 6.93
N VAL A 155 -11.75 -11.96 6.99
CA VAL A 155 -10.85 -12.12 5.85
C VAL A 155 -11.37 -13.26 4.96
N SER A 156 -12.18 -12.91 3.96
CA SER A 156 -12.77 -13.86 3.03
C SER A 156 -11.76 -14.35 1.99
N TYR A 157 -12.08 -15.49 1.33
CA TYR A 157 -11.27 -16.00 0.22
C TYR A 157 -11.03 -14.96 -0.89
N ALA A 158 -12.01 -14.13 -1.18
CA ALA A 158 -11.93 -13.13 -2.27
C ALA A 158 -10.88 -12.03 -2.07
N VAL A 159 -10.38 -11.84 -0.85
CA VAL A 159 -9.34 -10.84 -0.54
C VAL A 159 -7.98 -11.48 -0.25
N THR A 160 -7.85 -12.80 -0.42
CA THR A 160 -6.58 -13.51 -0.22
C THR A 160 -5.78 -13.63 -1.50
N ASP A 161 -4.47 -13.60 -1.38
CA ASP A 161 -3.52 -13.88 -2.45
C ASP A 161 -3.19 -15.38 -2.57
N TYR A 162 -2.28 -15.72 -3.46
CA TYR A 162 -1.82 -17.10 -3.67
C TYR A 162 -1.01 -17.68 -2.48
N ASN A 163 -0.56 -16.85 -1.53
CA ASN A 163 0.03 -17.29 -0.27
C ASN A 163 -1.03 -17.65 0.78
N GLY A 164 -2.32 -17.46 0.46
CA GLY A 164 -3.42 -17.69 1.38
C GLY A 164 -3.57 -16.60 2.45
N HIS A 165 -2.91 -15.48 2.30
CA HIS A 165 -3.01 -14.32 3.18
C HIS A 165 -3.79 -13.19 2.52
N MET A 166 -4.36 -12.31 3.33
CA MET A 166 -4.98 -11.08 2.85
C MET A 166 -3.96 -10.28 2.04
N ASN A 167 -4.29 -10.04 0.76
CA ASN A 167 -3.44 -9.30 -0.16
C ASN A 167 -3.24 -7.84 0.33
N ASN A 168 -2.02 -7.36 0.26
CA ASN A 168 -1.60 -6.02 0.72
C ASN A 168 -2.48 -4.90 0.15
N THR A 169 -2.95 -5.07 -1.08
CA THR A 169 -3.74 -4.05 -1.77
C THR A 169 -5.11 -3.81 -1.14
N PHE A 170 -5.67 -4.76 -0.38
CA PHE A 170 -6.99 -4.60 0.25
C PHE A 170 -6.99 -3.84 1.58
N TYR A 171 -5.84 -3.68 2.22
CA TYR A 171 -5.77 -3.01 3.52
C TYR A 171 -6.32 -1.56 3.51
N PRO A 172 -6.10 -0.74 2.47
CA PRO A 172 -6.74 0.57 2.38
C PRO A 172 -8.28 0.49 2.41
N ASP A 173 -8.88 -0.43 1.65
CA ASP A 173 -10.34 -0.58 1.62
C ASP A 173 -10.89 -1.06 2.98
N VAL A 174 -10.14 -1.91 3.70
CA VAL A 174 -10.53 -2.34 5.05
C VAL A 174 -10.65 -1.14 5.97
N VAL A 175 -9.63 -0.29 6.08
CA VAL A 175 -9.68 0.87 6.98
C VAL A 175 -10.72 1.91 6.53
N MET A 176 -10.90 2.10 5.22
CA MET A 176 -11.94 2.98 4.67
C MET A 176 -13.36 2.53 5.07
N ASN A 177 -13.62 1.22 5.17
CA ASN A 177 -14.92 0.68 5.59
C ASN A 177 -15.28 1.03 7.05
N PHE A 178 -14.31 1.37 7.87
CA PHE A 178 -14.50 1.71 9.28
C PHE A 178 -14.40 3.21 9.56
N LEU A 179 -14.33 4.07 8.54
CA LEU A 179 -14.50 5.51 8.71
C LEU A 179 -15.95 5.85 9.06
N PRO A 180 -16.22 6.99 9.76
CA PRO A 180 -17.55 7.53 9.86
C PRO A 180 -18.16 7.76 8.46
N SER A 181 -19.45 7.51 8.29
CA SER A 181 -20.11 7.51 6.97
C SER A 181 -20.07 8.86 6.26
N ASP A 182 -20.12 9.95 7.00
CA ASP A 182 -20.00 11.32 6.49
C ASP A 182 -18.56 11.60 6.03
N VAL A 183 -17.56 11.13 6.78
CA VAL A 183 -16.15 11.25 6.37
C VAL A 183 -15.88 10.44 5.10
N ALA A 184 -16.31 9.19 5.05
CA ALA A 184 -16.13 8.36 3.86
C ALA A 184 -16.80 8.95 2.61
N ARG A 185 -17.94 9.67 2.77
CA ARG A 185 -18.65 10.34 1.68
C ARG A 185 -17.98 11.61 1.20
N ASP A 186 -17.59 12.50 2.14
CA ASP A 186 -17.23 13.88 1.83
C ASP A 186 -15.70 14.11 1.74
N PHE A 187 -14.91 13.17 2.28
CA PHE A 187 -13.45 13.26 2.31
C PHE A 187 -12.81 12.14 1.48
N TYR A 188 -11.52 12.33 1.20
CA TYR A 188 -10.67 11.34 0.56
C TYR A 188 -9.28 11.37 1.22
N PRO A 189 -8.59 10.24 1.38
CA PRO A 189 -7.28 10.26 1.99
C PRO A 189 -6.27 10.95 1.08
N GLU A 190 -5.70 12.06 1.54
CA GLU A 190 -4.57 12.71 0.86
C GLU A 190 -3.25 12.03 1.22
N ARG A 191 -3.20 11.34 2.37
CA ARG A 191 -2.06 10.54 2.80
C ARG A 191 -2.53 9.25 3.45
N ILE A 192 -1.91 8.15 3.05
CA ILE A 192 -2.17 6.81 3.58
C ILE A 192 -0.84 6.24 4.06
N VAL A 193 -0.76 5.81 5.31
CA VAL A 193 0.38 5.06 5.84
C VAL A 193 -0.13 3.72 6.35
N ILE A 194 0.52 2.62 5.97
CA ILE A 194 0.22 1.29 6.50
C ILE A 194 1.53 0.63 6.94
N LEU A 195 1.53 0.12 8.16
CA LEU A 195 2.59 -0.71 8.75
C LEU A 195 2.06 -2.14 8.86
N PHE A 196 2.69 -3.07 8.16
CA PHE A 196 2.34 -4.49 8.18
C PHE A 196 3.19 -5.21 9.24
N HIS A 197 2.55 -5.90 10.18
CA HIS A 197 3.22 -6.58 11.29
C HIS A 197 3.16 -8.10 11.15
N ASN A 198 1.97 -8.64 10.92
CA ASN A 198 1.77 -10.07 10.72
C ASN A 198 0.84 -10.32 9.53
N GLY A 199 1.17 -11.29 8.68
CA GLY A 199 0.29 -11.73 7.61
C GLY A 199 -1.03 -12.26 8.18
N VAL A 200 -2.13 -12.00 7.49
CA VAL A 200 -3.47 -12.39 7.93
C VAL A 200 -3.98 -13.53 7.05
N PRO A 201 -4.01 -14.79 7.53
CA PRO A 201 -4.57 -15.90 6.78
C PRO A 201 -6.05 -15.72 6.44
N GLY A 202 -6.48 -16.28 5.31
CA GLY A 202 -7.90 -16.35 4.98
C GLY A 202 -8.69 -17.12 6.04
N GLY A 203 -9.92 -16.68 6.30
CA GLY A 203 -10.82 -17.24 7.31
C GLY A 203 -10.68 -16.63 8.71
N GLN A 204 -9.65 -15.83 8.99
CA GLN A 204 -9.53 -15.09 10.25
C GLN A 204 -10.51 -13.94 10.34
N ILE A 205 -10.81 -13.53 11.58
CA ILE A 205 -11.58 -12.34 11.88
C ILE A 205 -10.66 -11.33 12.56
N LEU A 206 -10.52 -10.15 11.95
CA LEU A 206 -9.78 -9.03 12.51
C LEU A 206 -10.67 -8.21 13.42
N THR A 207 -10.18 -7.85 14.60
CA THR A 207 -10.75 -6.79 15.45
C THR A 207 -10.17 -5.45 15.05
N ILE A 208 -11.01 -4.55 14.57
CA ILE A 208 -10.59 -3.23 14.09
C ILE A 208 -10.82 -2.20 15.19
N ARG A 209 -9.76 -1.44 15.47
CA ARG A 209 -9.81 -0.28 16.37
C ARG A 209 -9.57 0.99 15.56
N ARG A 210 -10.23 2.07 15.97
CA ARG A 210 -10.08 3.39 15.34
C ARG A 210 -10.01 4.48 16.39
N GLY A 211 -9.25 5.52 16.10
CA GLY A 211 -9.19 6.78 16.82
C GLY A 211 -8.85 7.92 15.87
N THR A 212 -8.67 9.10 16.40
CA THR A 212 -8.18 10.29 15.70
C THR A 212 -6.85 10.73 16.32
N ASP A 213 -6.02 11.36 15.52
CA ASP A 213 -4.78 11.97 16.02
C ASP A 213 -5.10 13.20 16.87
N ALA A 214 -4.44 13.34 18.01
CA ALA A 214 -4.69 14.44 18.95
C ALA A 214 -4.30 15.81 18.39
N GLU A 215 -3.33 15.87 17.48
CA GLU A 215 -2.84 17.10 16.87
C GLU A 215 -3.51 17.40 15.52
N ASN A 216 -4.09 16.38 14.88
CA ASN A 216 -4.79 16.51 13.60
C ASN A 216 -6.12 15.76 13.63
N PRO A 217 -7.26 16.41 13.89
CA PRO A 217 -8.57 15.75 13.98
C PRO A 217 -9.05 15.15 12.63
N ASP A 218 -8.48 15.55 11.50
CA ASP A 218 -8.75 14.97 10.19
C ASP A 218 -7.87 13.74 9.89
N ALA A 219 -6.99 13.35 10.82
CA ALA A 219 -6.20 12.14 10.72
C ALA A 219 -6.82 10.99 11.54
N TYR A 220 -7.18 9.91 10.85
CA TYR A 220 -7.72 8.69 11.44
C TYR A 220 -6.64 7.65 11.62
N LEU A 221 -6.60 7.06 12.81
CA LEU A 221 -5.67 6.01 13.21
C LEU A 221 -6.41 4.69 13.32
N PHE A 222 -5.81 3.62 12.80
CA PHE A 222 -6.36 2.27 12.84
C PHE A 222 -5.34 1.27 13.31
N SER A 223 -5.79 0.29 14.09
CA SER A 223 -5.06 -0.94 14.33
C SER A 223 -5.97 -2.14 14.14
N ALA A 224 -5.40 -3.26 13.74
CA ALA A 224 -6.11 -4.51 13.60
C ALA A 224 -5.36 -5.64 14.27
N GLU A 225 -6.08 -6.42 15.07
CA GLU A 225 -5.60 -7.59 15.79
C GLU A 225 -6.33 -8.83 15.28
N GLY A 226 -5.58 -9.93 15.10
CA GLY A 226 -6.13 -11.23 14.78
C GLY A 226 -6.79 -11.90 15.99
N GLU A 227 -7.43 -13.06 15.77
CA GLU A 227 -8.08 -13.84 16.84
C GLU A 227 -7.09 -14.34 17.91
N ASP A 228 -5.81 -14.43 17.57
CA ASP A 228 -4.72 -14.77 18.50
C ASP A 228 -4.19 -13.57 19.31
N GLY A 229 -4.80 -12.40 19.16
CA GLY A 229 -4.43 -11.15 19.82
C GLY A 229 -3.16 -10.48 19.28
N LYS A 230 -2.58 -11.00 18.18
CA LYS A 230 -1.41 -10.36 17.58
C LYS A 230 -1.82 -9.19 16.70
N MET A 231 -1.02 -8.14 16.76
CA MET A 231 -1.14 -6.99 15.86
C MET A 231 -0.87 -7.43 14.42
N CYS A 232 -1.83 -7.24 13.54
CA CYS A 232 -1.71 -7.55 12.12
C CYS A 232 -1.20 -6.34 11.34
N PHE A 233 -1.82 -5.19 11.54
CA PHE A 233 -1.39 -3.95 10.90
C PHE A 233 -1.78 -2.71 11.70
N GLN A 234 -1.14 -1.60 11.38
CA GLN A 234 -1.49 -0.26 11.82
C GLN A 234 -1.61 0.62 10.59
N ALA A 235 -2.55 1.57 10.61
CA ALA A 235 -2.71 2.52 9.52
C ALA A 235 -3.03 3.93 10.01
N ARG A 236 -2.65 4.92 9.22
CA ARG A 236 -3.02 6.31 9.35
C ARG A 236 -3.57 6.82 8.03
N LEU A 237 -4.71 7.49 8.06
CA LEU A 237 -5.31 8.20 6.96
C LEU A 237 -5.40 9.69 7.32
N ASP A 238 -4.64 10.55 6.64
CA ASP A 238 -4.87 12.00 6.71
C ASP A 238 -5.91 12.34 5.65
N MET A 239 -7.06 12.85 6.09
CA MET A 239 -8.23 13.04 5.24
C MET A 239 -8.35 14.50 4.80
N LYS A 240 -8.74 14.71 3.54
CA LYS A 240 -8.99 16.02 2.95
C LYS A 240 -10.34 16.04 2.27
N LYS A 241 -11.09 17.14 2.36
CA LYS A 241 -12.37 17.24 1.66
C LYS A 241 -12.18 17.03 0.17
N ARG A 242 -13.06 16.26 -0.45
CA ARG A 242 -13.01 15.98 -1.90
C ARG A 242 -13.07 17.26 -2.74
N THR A 243 -13.73 18.31 -2.22
CA THR A 243 -13.83 19.64 -2.87
C THR A 243 -12.52 20.42 -2.86
N ASP A 244 -11.60 20.09 -1.95
CA ASP A 244 -10.37 20.86 -1.71
C ASP A 244 -9.17 20.28 -2.50
N PHE A 245 -9.36 19.14 -3.17
CA PHE A 245 -8.38 18.64 -4.13
C PHE A 245 -8.41 19.48 -5.41
N GLU A 246 -7.24 19.73 -5.96
CA GLU A 246 -7.14 20.41 -7.25
C GLU A 246 -7.89 19.61 -8.34
N GLN A 247 -8.71 20.34 -9.10
CA GLN A 247 -9.38 19.75 -10.25
C GLN A 247 -8.37 19.60 -11.39
N ILE A 248 -8.32 18.40 -11.96
CA ILE A 248 -7.56 18.15 -13.18
C ILE A 248 -8.56 18.39 -14.31
N GLY A 249 -8.28 19.40 -15.13
CA GLY A 249 -9.10 19.81 -16.26
C GLY A 249 -8.95 18.89 -17.46
#